data_a23b84d3eb4f0a73a8409b0af49969ee
#
_entry.id   a23b84d3eb4f0a73a8409b0af49969ee
#
_cell.length_a   1.000
_cell.length_b   1.000
_cell.length_c   1.000
_cell.angle_alpha   90.00
_cell.angle_beta   90.00
_cell.angle_gamma   90.00
#
_symmetry.space_group_name_H-M   'P 1'
#
loop_
_entity.id
_entity.type
_entity.pdbx_description
1 polymer ?
#
loop_
_entity_poly.entity_id
_entity_poly.type
_entity_poly.pdbx_seq_one_letter_code
_entity_poly.pdbx_strand_id
1 'polypeptide(L)'
;MMCIVPIGSEFNTAEKVRNVFFVLLAAAVFMLKRQYAGPLDEIVHAYAGNLLVSFAIYFLFANLQFPLRFKRYLAAAIAFAVVESFEAFNGFGVMTNTYDPLDFLANAVGIALGFWLDTTLAARKAKRLKTQSS
;
A
#
# COMPACT_ATOMS: atom_id res chain seq x y z
N MET A 1 -6.06 -4.61 -33.85
CA MET A 1 -5.81 -5.67 -32.90
C MET A 1 -4.63 -5.37 -31.97
N MET A 2 -3.55 -4.95 -32.52
CA MET A 2 -2.29 -4.75 -31.77
C MET A 2 -2.11 -3.34 -31.21
N CYS A 3 -2.98 -2.40 -31.55
CA CYS A 3 -2.84 -0.98 -31.20
C CYS A 3 -3.20 -0.66 -29.75
N ILE A 4 -3.52 -1.68 -28.95
CA ILE A 4 -3.90 -1.51 -27.54
C ILE A 4 -2.67 -1.30 -26.65
N VAL A 5 -1.49 -1.74 -27.10
CA VAL A 5 -0.27 -1.76 -26.30
C VAL A 5 0.24 -0.35 -25.90
N PRO A 6 0.26 0.67 -26.79
CA PRO A 6 0.74 1.99 -26.39
C PRO A 6 -0.10 2.67 -25.32
N ILE A 7 -1.42 2.51 -25.40
CA ILE A 7 -2.35 3.12 -24.44
C ILE A 7 -2.16 2.48 -23.05
N GLY A 8 -1.95 1.18 -23.03
CA GLY A 8 -1.72 0.45 -21.78
C GLY A 8 -0.40 0.84 -21.11
N SER A 9 0.63 1.15 -21.87
CA SER A 9 1.93 1.50 -21.32
C SER A 9 1.94 2.86 -20.64
N GLU A 10 1.30 3.85 -21.23
CA GLU A 10 1.20 5.19 -20.64
C GLU A 10 0.38 5.16 -19.35
N PHE A 11 -0.72 4.44 -19.37
CA PHE A 11 -1.58 4.26 -18.22
C PHE A 11 -0.81 3.65 -17.05
N ASN A 12 -0.05 2.62 -17.35
CA ASN A 12 0.71 1.88 -16.36
C ASN A 12 1.81 2.75 -15.72
N THR A 13 2.44 3.63 -16.50
CA THR A 13 3.47 4.54 -16.01
C THR A 13 2.89 5.55 -15.01
N ALA A 14 1.74 6.14 -15.29
CA ALA A 14 1.08 7.08 -14.39
C ALA A 14 0.70 6.41 -13.06
N GLU A 15 0.19 5.19 -13.12
CA GLU A 15 -0.12 4.42 -11.90
C GLU A 15 1.14 4.11 -11.09
N LYS A 16 2.22 3.73 -11.75
CA LYS A 16 3.50 3.44 -11.10
C LYS A 16 4.06 4.67 -10.38
N VAL A 17 4.03 5.82 -11.02
CA VAL A 17 4.48 7.08 -10.43
C VAL A 17 3.63 7.43 -9.22
N ARG A 18 2.31 7.30 -9.32
CA ARG A 18 1.40 7.52 -8.21
C ARG A 18 1.70 6.58 -7.04
N ASN A 19 1.91 5.30 -7.32
CA ASN A 19 2.18 4.29 -6.29
C ASN A 19 3.51 4.57 -5.59
N VAL A 20 4.55 4.95 -6.33
CA VAL A 20 5.83 5.36 -5.76
C VAL A 20 5.65 6.60 -4.87
N PHE A 21 4.83 7.55 -5.29
CA PHE A 21 4.51 8.72 -4.48
C PHE A 21 3.92 8.32 -3.13
N PHE A 22 2.97 7.38 -3.11
CA PHE A 22 2.37 6.93 -1.86
C PHE A 22 3.37 6.19 -0.98
N VAL A 23 4.29 5.42 -1.56
CA VAL A 23 5.37 4.76 -0.80
C VAL A 23 6.26 5.82 -0.13
N LEU A 24 6.67 6.83 -0.89
CA LEU A 24 7.51 7.91 -0.37
C LEU A 24 6.78 8.73 0.69
N LEU A 25 5.49 8.99 0.49
CA LEU A 25 4.66 9.70 1.45
C LEU A 25 4.56 8.92 2.77
N ALA A 26 4.29 7.62 2.69
CA ALA A 26 4.23 6.76 3.87
C ALA A 26 5.57 6.72 4.60
N ALA A 27 6.68 6.65 3.86
CA ALA A 27 8.02 6.68 4.44
C ALA A 27 8.29 8.01 5.15
N ALA A 28 7.90 9.13 4.54
CA ALA A 28 8.06 10.45 5.15
C ALA A 28 7.26 10.56 6.46
N VAL A 29 6.01 10.12 6.45
CA VAL A 29 5.16 10.13 7.66
C VAL A 29 5.75 9.20 8.73
N PHE A 30 6.27 8.03 8.31
CA PHE A 30 6.92 7.09 9.21
C PHE A 30 8.12 7.75 9.92
N MET A 31 8.92 8.53 9.20
CA MET A 31 10.05 9.23 9.79
C MET A 31 9.60 10.36 10.72
N LEU A 32 8.56 11.08 10.33
CA LEU A 32 8.01 12.17 11.12
C LEU A 32 7.34 11.71 12.42
N LYS A 33 6.78 10.49 12.43
CA LYS A 33 6.12 9.95 13.62
C LYS A 33 7.07 9.89 14.82
N ARG A 34 8.36 9.76 14.59
CA ARG A 34 9.37 9.72 15.66
C ARG A 34 9.44 11.01 16.45
N GLN A 35 9.04 12.12 15.82
CA GLN A 35 9.04 13.46 16.43
C GLN A 35 7.67 13.83 17.02
N TYR A 36 6.68 12.94 16.85
CA TYR A 36 5.34 13.20 17.35
C TYR A 36 5.32 13.11 18.88
N ALA A 37 4.84 14.16 19.53
CA ALA A 37 4.69 14.24 20.99
C ALA A 37 3.35 14.90 21.30
N GLY A 38 2.24 14.17 21.06
CA GLY A 38 0.91 14.68 21.26
C GLY A 38 0.01 13.67 21.95
N PRO A 39 -1.31 13.90 22.00
CA PRO A 39 -2.24 12.92 22.55
C PRO A 39 -2.17 11.59 21.79
N LEU A 40 -2.32 10.48 22.50
CA LEU A 40 -2.23 9.12 21.94
C LEU A 40 -0.83 8.76 21.43
N ASP A 41 0.19 9.38 21.98
CA ASP A 41 1.59 9.20 21.61
C ASP A 41 1.98 7.72 21.61
N GLU A 42 1.63 6.97 22.65
CA GLU A 42 1.93 5.55 22.77
C GLU A 42 1.32 4.73 21.62
N ILE A 43 0.07 5.03 21.26
CA ILE A 43 -0.63 4.31 20.18
C ILE A 43 0.00 4.65 18.83
N VAL A 44 0.32 5.92 18.61
CA VAL A 44 0.96 6.36 17.36
C VAL A 44 2.32 5.68 17.19
N HIS A 45 3.14 5.66 18.25
CA HIS A 45 4.46 5.02 18.18
C HIS A 45 4.36 3.50 18.04
N ALA A 46 3.36 2.87 18.65
CA ALA A 46 3.21 1.43 18.61
C ALA A 46 2.66 0.92 17.25
N TYR A 47 1.59 1.52 16.78
CA TYR A 47 0.80 0.93 15.67
C TYR A 47 0.89 1.67 14.36
N ALA A 48 1.18 2.96 14.38
CA ALA A 48 1.28 3.75 13.15
C ALA A 48 2.39 3.26 12.23
N GLY A 49 3.47 2.72 12.79
CA GLY A 49 4.55 2.13 12.02
C GLY A 49 4.09 0.96 11.17
N ASN A 50 3.39 0.01 11.79
CA ASN A 50 2.87 -1.17 11.11
C ASN A 50 1.87 -0.79 10.03
N LEU A 51 0.97 0.14 10.33
CA LEU A 51 0.00 0.65 9.37
C LEU A 51 0.67 1.30 8.16
N LEU A 52 1.64 2.17 8.39
CA LEU A 52 2.36 2.89 7.31
C LEU A 52 3.20 1.94 6.45
N VAL A 53 3.91 1.00 7.08
CA VAL A 53 4.72 0.02 6.36
C VAL A 53 3.82 -0.88 5.50
N SER A 54 2.72 -1.35 6.04
CA SER A 54 1.78 -2.21 5.32
C SER A 54 1.14 -1.47 4.15
N PHE A 55 0.78 -0.21 4.34
CA PHE A 55 0.28 0.67 3.28
C PHE A 55 1.31 0.80 2.15
N ALA A 56 2.56 1.08 2.50
CA ALA A 56 3.64 1.21 1.53
C ALA A 56 3.89 -0.10 0.77
N ILE A 57 3.90 -1.22 1.49
CA ILE A 57 4.13 -2.55 0.89
C ILE A 57 3.01 -2.89 -0.10
N TYR A 58 1.76 -2.54 0.20
CA TYR A 58 0.67 -2.71 -0.77
C TYR A 58 1.01 -2.03 -2.10
N PHE A 59 1.43 -0.76 -2.06
CA PHE A 59 1.72 -0.03 -3.29
C PHE A 59 2.99 -0.52 -4.00
N LEU A 60 3.96 -1.05 -3.26
CA LEU A 60 5.12 -1.70 -3.87
C LEU A 60 4.70 -2.93 -4.68
N PHE A 61 3.85 -3.79 -4.11
CA PHE A 61 3.36 -4.96 -4.83
C PHE A 61 2.37 -4.60 -5.93
N ALA A 62 1.62 -3.52 -5.77
CA ALA A 62 0.73 -3.01 -6.82
C ALA A 62 1.49 -2.57 -8.08
N ASN A 63 2.78 -2.24 -7.95
CA ASN A 63 3.62 -1.90 -9.09
C ASN A 63 4.10 -3.12 -9.88
N LEU A 64 3.95 -4.32 -9.35
CA LEU A 64 4.32 -5.55 -10.07
C LEU A 64 3.32 -5.84 -11.18
N GLN A 65 3.82 -6.48 -12.25
CA GLN A 65 3.00 -6.80 -13.41
C GLN A 65 2.19 -8.07 -13.16
N PHE A 66 1.07 -7.92 -12.51
CA PHE A 66 0.09 -8.99 -12.37
C PHE A 66 -0.97 -8.90 -13.47
N PRO A 67 -1.71 -9.99 -13.77
CA PRO A 67 -2.85 -9.91 -14.68
C PRO A 67 -3.83 -8.81 -14.23
N LEU A 68 -4.22 -7.94 -15.14
CA LEU A 68 -5.00 -6.73 -14.83
C LEU A 68 -6.26 -6.99 -14.01
N ARG A 69 -6.89 -8.15 -14.26
CA ARG A 69 -8.17 -8.50 -13.62
C ARG A 69 -8.03 -8.68 -12.11
N PHE A 70 -6.92 -9.30 -11.67
CA PHE A 70 -6.70 -9.64 -10.26
C PHE A 70 -5.57 -8.85 -9.61
N LYS A 71 -5.02 -7.87 -10.32
CA LYS A 71 -3.83 -7.12 -9.91
C LYS A 71 -3.93 -6.61 -8.46
N ARG A 72 -5.03 -5.96 -8.13
CA ARG A 72 -5.19 -5.33 -6.82
C ARG A 72 -5.42 -6.36 -5.72
N TYR A 73 -6.19 -7.39 -6.00
CA TYR A 73 -6.42 -8.47 -5.03
C TYR A 73 -5.14 -9.25 -4.76
N LEU A 74 -4.35 -9.51 -5.80
CA LEU A 74 -3.05 -10.18 -5.64
C LEU A 74 -2.08 -9.32 -4.86
N ALA A 75 -2.02 -8.03 -5.16
CA ALA A 75 -1.16 -7.10 -4.42
C ALA A 75 -1.53 -7.07 -2.94
N ALA A 76 -2.82 -6.98 -2.62
CA ALA A 76 -3.30 -6.99 -1.24
C ALA A 76 -2.99 -8.31 -0.53
N ALA A 77 -3.23 -9.44 -1.20
CA ALA A 77 -2.99 -10.77 -0.63
C ALA A 77 -1.50 -11.01 -0.37
N ILE A 78 -0.65 -10.68 -1.33
CA ILE A 78 0.80 -10.86 -1.20
C ILE A 78 1.35 -9.90 -0.13
N ALA A 79 0.93 -8.64 -0.14
CA ALA A 79 1.35 -7.67 0.86
C ALA A 79 0.97 -8.14 2.27
N PHE A 80 -0.26 -8.61 2.45
CA PHE A 80 -0.73 -9.13 3.73
C PHE A 80 0.10 -10.33 4.17
N ALA A 81 0.31 -11.29 3.28
CA ALA A 81 1.12 -12.48 3.59
C ALA A 81 2.54 -12.11 4.00
N VAL A 82 3.16 -11.14 3.31
CA VAL A 82 4.53 -10.70 3.61
C VAL A 82 4.60 -10.03 4.98
N VAL A 83 3.73 -9.05 5.26
CA VAL A 83 3.79 -8.32 6.53
C VAL A 83 3.42 -9.21 7.71
N GLU A 84 2.44 -10.10 7.55
CA GLU A 84 2.05 -11.01 8.63
C GLU A 84 3.13 -12.07 8.88
N SER A 85 3.79 -12.56 7.83
CA SER A 85 4.93 -13.47 7.99
C SER A 85 6.07 -12.80 8.73
N PHE A 86 6.34 -11.54 8.40
CA PHE A 86 7.38 -10.76 9.08
C PHE A 86 7.08 -10.60 10.57
N GLU A 87 5.81 -10.34 10.89
CA GLU A 87 5.35 -10.23 12.28
C GLU A 87 5.42 -11.59 13.02
N ALA A 88 4.92 -12.64 12.37
CA ALA A 88 4.87 -13.99 12.97
C ALA A 88 6.27 -14.53 13.29
N PHE A 89 7.28 -14.18 12.48
CA PHE A 89 8.66 -14.62 12.69
C PHE A 89 9.50 -13.57 13.43
N ASN A 90 8.87 -12.62 14.11
CA ASN A 90 9.55 -11.55 14.87
C ASN A 90 10.60 -10.81 14.05
N GLY A 91 10.24 -10.46 12.80
CA GLY A 91 11.12 -9.75 11.88
C GLY A 91 12.32 -10.57 11.43
N PHE A 92 12.22 -11.91 11.45
CA PHE A 92 13.31 -12.83 11.08
C PHE A 92 14.60 -12.60 11.89
N GLY A 93 14.45 -12.15 13.14
CA GLY A 93 15.59 -11.89 14.02
C GLY A 93 16.27 -10.55 13.80
N VAL A 94 15.79 -9.74 12.86
CA VAL A 94 16.35 -8.41 12.57
C VAL A 94 15.84 -7.37 13.56
N MET A 95 14.63 -7.57 14.07
CA MET A 95 13.99 -6.64 15.01
C MET A 95 13.56 -7.41 16.26
N THR A 96 13.84 -6.81 17.43
CA THR A 96 13.29 -7.32 18.68
C THR A 96 11.85 -6.82 18.79
N ASN A 97 10.91 -7.60 18.27
CA ASN A 97 9.51 -7.26 18.32
C ASN A 97 8.78 -8.30 19.15
N THR A 98 7.96 -7.83 20.10
CA THR A 98 7.10 -8.69 20.89
C THR A 98 5.82 -8.93 20.10
N TYR A 99 5.43 -10.20 19.96
CA TYR A 99 4.20 -10.56 19.28
C TYR A 99 3.00 -9.84 19.92
N ASP A 100 2.30 -9.06 19.11
CA ASP A 100 1.09 -8.35 19.54
C ASP A 100 0.01 -8.55 18.48
N PRO A 101 -1.16 -9.14 18.85
CA PRO A 101 -2.26 -9.31 17.90
C PRO A 101 -2.76 -8.00 17.28
N LEU A 102 -2.57 -6.88 17.97
CA LEU A 102 -2.95 -5.57 17.44
C LEU A 102 -2.07 -5.12 16.27
N ASP A 103 -0.84 -5.61 16.20
CA ASP A 103 0.04 -5.35 15.06
C ASP A 103 -0.51 -5.98 13.78
N PHE A 104 -1.06 -7.19 13.88
CA PHE A 104 -1.75 -7.83 12.75
C PHE A 104 -2.93 -6.99 12.28
N LEU A 105 -3.70 -6.44 13.21
CA LEU A 105 -4.83 -5.57 12.88
C LEU A 105 -4.36 -4.28 12.21
N ALA A 106 -3.30 -3.67 12.72
CA ALA A 106 -2.72 -2.46 12.13
C ALA A 106 -2.23 -2.72 10.70
N ASN A 107 -1.58 -3.87 10.47
CA ASN A 107 -1.14 -4.29 9.14
C ASN A 107 -2.33 -4.47 8.20
N ALA A 108 -3.37 -5.16 8.66
CA ALA A 108 -4.58 -5.38 7.86
C ALA A 108 -5.26 -4.05 7.49
N VAL A 109 -5.34 -3.11 8.44
CA VAL A 109 -5.91 -1.78 8.19
C VAL A 109 -5.06 -1.00 7.18
N GLY A 110 -3.74 -1.06 7.29
CA GLY A 110 -2.84 -0.39 6.35
C GLY A 110 -3.02 -0.88 4.92
N ILE A 111 -3.11 -2.20 4.75
CA ILE A 111 -3.33 -2.80 3.43
C ILE A 111 -4.74 -2.47 2.91
N ALA A 112 -5.75 -2.52 3.78
CA ALA A 112 -7.12 -2.18 3.40
C ALA A 112 -7.23 -0.72 2.95
N LEU A 113 -6.56 0.21 3.63
CA LEU A 113 -6.50 1.61 3.22
C LEU A 113 -5.82 1.77 1.87
N GLY A 114 -4.70 1.10 1.64
CA GLY A 114 -4.00 1.12 0.36
C GLY A 114 -4.88 0.58 -0.77
N PHE A 115 -5.52 -0.55 -0.54
CA PHE A 115 -6.44 -1.16 -1.50
C PHE A 115 -7.63 -0.25 -1.80
N TRP A 116 -8.24 0.30 -0.76
CA TRP A 116 -9.38 1.21 -0.93
C TRP A 116 -8.99 2.46 -1.72
N LEU A 117 -7.87 3.07 -1.37
CA LEU A 117 -7.38 4.27 -2.05
C LEU A 117 -7.07 3.98 -3.53
N ASP A 118 -6.39 2.88 -3.80
CA ASP A 118 -6.03 2.47 -5.15
C ASP A 118 -7.27 2.22 -6.01
N THR A 119 -8.24 1.46 -5.48
CA THR A 119 -9.47 1.17 -6.21
C THR A 119 -10.32 2.42 -6.45
N THR A 120 -10.37 3.31 -5.46
CA THR A 120 -11.12 4.57 -5.58
C THR A 120 -10.51 5.48 -6.64
N LEU A 121 -9.19 5.63 -6.65
CA LEU A 121 -8.49 6.45 -7.64
C LEU A 121 -8.61 5.86 -9.04
N ALA A 122 -8.54 4.55 -9.17
CA ALA A 122 -8.72 3.87 -10.46
C ALA A 122 -10.16 4.07 -10.99
N ALA A 123 -11.15 3.98 -10.13
CA ALA A 123 -12.55 4.21 -10.50
C ALA A 123 -12.77 5.65 -10.96
N ARG A 124 -12.21 6.63 -10.26
CA ARG A 124 -12.29 8.04 -10.64
C ARG A 124 -11.63 8.29 -12.00
N LYS A 125 -10.49 7.69 -12.24
CA LYS A 125 -9.78 7.82 -13.50
C LYS A 125 -10.59 7.24 -14.66
N ALA A 126 -11.17 6.05 -14.49
CA ALA A 126 -12.02 5.42 -15.49
C ALA A 126 -13.25 6.29 -15.81
N LYS A 127 -13.85 6.89 -14.79
CA LYS A 127 -14.99 7.79 -14.95
C LYS A 127 -14.62 9.04 -15.76
N ARG A 128 -13.47 9.66 -15.48
CA ARG A 128 -12.98 10.83 -16.22
C ARG A 128 -12.77 10.50 -17.70
N LEU A 129 -12.19 9.35 -18.00
CA LEU A 129 -11.94 8.92 -19.37
C LEU A 129 -13.23 8.71 -20.15
N LYS A 130 -14.26 8.13 -19.51
CA LYS A 130 -15.57 7.97 -20.13
C LYS A 130 -16.21 9.33 -20.47
N THR A 131 -16.07 10.32 -19.59
CA THR A 131 -16.60 11.66 -19.82
C THR A 131 -15.89 12.36 -20.95
N GLN A 132 -14.57 12.14 -21.12
CA GLN A 132 -13.80 12.76 -22.20
C GLN A 132 -14.09 12.12 -23.55
N SER A 133 -14.47 10.83 -23.60
CA SER A 133 -14.74 10.12 -24.85
C SER A 133 -16.17 10.33 -25.37
N SER A 134 -17.05 10.91 -24.56
CA SER A 134 -18.39 11.28 -24.98
C SER A 134 -18.47 12.79 -25.30
#